data_911f4779562bc4d4e564c3b589e63eea
#
_entry.id   911f4779562bc4d4e564c3b589e63eea
#
_cell.length_a   1.000
_cell.length_b   1.000
_cell.length_c   1.000
_cell.angle_alpha   90.00
_cell.angle_beta   90.00
_cell.angle_gamma   90.00
#
_symmetry.space_group_name_H-M   'P 1'
#
loop_
_entity.id
_entity.type
_entity.pdbx_description
1 polymer ?
#
loop_
_entity_poly.entity_id
_entity_poly.type
_entity_poly.pdbx_seq_one_letter_code
_entity_poly.pdbx_strand_id
1 'polypeptide(L)'
;MLKPAKQPHIRLTALFLCVTMFLSTLFFNAHTAYAADGTIDYKAGAKIPYGDYYTSRMSFDGNNTAYCVEPLKKTPASGKYPYNLLGKNSPLRKALYYLNGGYGYEKVIKDQYFQGWSDDNSYVIGHLVVSYIHAGNNGDTGAFHGAPQNYIDKALEVANAIEGLPAPPESFRAFIVPGTVSYTHLRA
;
A
#
# COMPACT_ATOMS: atom_id res chain seq x y z
N MET A 1 60.95 -34.46 30.94
CA MET A 1 60.74 -33.73 29.68
C MET A 1 59.39 -34.17 29.10
N LEU A 2 58.35 -33.36 29.30
CA LEU A 2 56.98 -33.60 28.75
C LEU A 2 56.88 -32.86 27.41
N LYS A 3 56.63 -33.59 26.34
CA LYS A 3 56.32 -33.03 25.00
C LYS A 3 54.89 -32.42 24.99
N PRO A 4 54.73 -31.20 24.48
CA PRO A 4 53.38 -30.62 24.33
C PRO A 4 52.64 -31.33 23.21
N ALA A 5 51.40 -31.79 23.51
CA ALA A 5 50.49 -32.38 22.54
C ALA A 5 50.06 -31.33 21.50
N LYS A 6 50.23 -31.65 20.24
CA LYS A 6 49.71 -30.86 19.12
C LYS A 6 48.16 -30.92 19.12
N GLN A 7 47.51 -29.78 19.26
CA GLN A 7 46.07 -29.63 19.07
C GLN A 7 45.77 -29.04 17.69
N PRO A 8 45.65 -29.82 16.61
CA PRO A 8 45.29 -29.32 15.29
C PRO A 8 43.76 -29.06 15.12
N HIS A 9 42.92 -29.71 15.95
CA HIS A 9 41.48 -29.69 15.77
C HIS A 9 40.81 -28.37 16.15
N ILE A 10 41.35 -27.63 17.11
CA ILE A 10 40.77 -26.34 17.58
C ILE A 10 40.84 -25.24 16.49
N ARG A 11 41.91 -25.25 15.69
CA ARG A 11 42.05 -24.25 14.60
C ARG A 11 41.13 -24.51 13.42
N LEU A 12 40.85 -25.76 13.12
CA LEU A 12 39.94 -26.14 12.02
C LEU A 12 38.47 -25.84 12.36
N THR A 13 38.05 -26.10 13.60
CA THR A 13 36.71 -25.77 14.08
C THR A 13 36.45 -24.27 14.16
N ALA A 14 37.41 -23.48 14.59
CA ALA A 14 37.30 -22.01 14.61
C ALA A 14 37.18 -21.43 13.18
N LEU A 15 37.95 -21.94 12.23
CA LEU A 15 37.84 -21.52 10.82
C LEU A 15 36.51 -21.87 10.22
N PHE A 16 35.94 -23.05 10.51
CA PHE A 16 34.65 -23.48 10.02
C PHE A 16 33.50 -22.62 10.60
N LEU A 17 33.57 -22.27 11.89
CA LEU A 17 32.62 -21.35 12.54
C LEU A 17 32.65 -19.94 11.93
N CYS A 18 33.83 -19.40 11.65
CA CYS A 18 33.96 -18.10 11.00
C CYS A 18 33.39 -18.09 9.57
N VAL A 19 33.63 -19.15 8.79
CA VAL A 19 33.10 -19.27 7.41
C VAL A 19 31.61 -19.42 7.43
N THR A 20 31.02 -20.19 8.34
CA THR A 20 29.55 -20.32 8.46
C THR A 20 28.88 -19.04 8.92
N MET A 21 29.48 -18.27 9.84
CA MET A 21 28.98 -16.93 10.21
C MET A 21 29.05 -15.94 9.04
N PHE A 22 30.15 -15.96 8.26
CA PHE A 22 30.26 -15.09 7.07
C PHE A 22 29.26 -15.46 5.97
N LEU A 23 29.02 -16.75 5.71
CA LEU A 23 28.02 -17.17 4.76
C LEU A 23 26.60 -16.79 5.22
N SER A 24 26.28 -16.93 6.51
CA SER A 24 24.96 -16.56 7.01
C SER A 24 24.65 -15.06 6.86
N THR A 25 25.65 -14.19 7.03
CA THR A 25 25.48 -12.73 6.81
C THR A 25 25.25 -12.36 5.34
N LEU A 26 25.78 -13.14 4.40
CA LEU A 26 25.56 -12.93 2.97
C LEU A 26 24.13 -13.33 2.53
N PHE A 27 23.52 -14.30 3.20
CA PHE A 27 22.15 -14.73 2.87
C PHE A 27 21.05 -13.87 3.51
N PHE A 28 21.35 -13.15 4.63
CA PHE A 28 20.35 -12.32 5.31
C PHE A 28 20.18 -10.92 4.71
N ASN A 29 21.03 -10.49 3.78
CA ASN A 29 20.93 -9.18 3.12
C ASN A 29 20.52 -9.26 1.64
N ALA A 30 20.02 -10.36 1.18
CA ALA A 30 19.29 -10.39 -0.08
C ALA A 30 17.91 -9.75 0.12
N HIS A 31 17.88 -8.44 0.34
CA HIS A 31 16.71 -7.67 -0.06
C HIS A 31 16.56 -7.94 -1.56
N THR A 32 15.57 -8.73 -1.92
CA THR A 32 15.14 -8.81 -3.32
C THR A 32 14.74 -7.39 -3.71
N ALA A 33 15.67 -6.68 -4.31
CA ALA A 33 15.34 -5.46 -5.04
C ALA A 33 14.46 -5.92 -6.20
N TYR A 34 13.13 -5.93 -5.98
CA TYR A 34 12.19 -6.06 -7.08
C TYR A 34 12.47 -4.89 -8.01
N ALA A 35 12.87 -5.19 -9.23
CA ALA A 35 12.95 -4.16 -10.27
C ALA A 35 11.58 -3.51 -10.34
N ALA A 36 11.53 -2.18 -10.23
CA ALA A 36 10.27 -1.45 -10.34
C ALA A 36 9.72 -1.63 -11.75
N ASP A 37 8.39 -1.78 -11.86
CA ASP A 37 7.71 -1.91 -13.16
C ASP A 37 7.73 -0.61 -13.96
N GLY A 38 8.06 0.52 -13.33
CA GLY A 38 8.19 1.84 -13.95
C GLY A 38 8.27 2.96 -12.93
N THR A 39 8.08 4.19 -13.39
CA THR A 39 8.03 5.41 -12.56
C THR A 39 6.77 6.20 -12.85
N ILE A 40 6.22 6.88 -11.81
CA ILE A 40 5.11 7.83 -11.91
C ILE A 40 5.54 9.22 -11.48
N ASP A 41 4.85 10.23 -11.98
CA ASP A 41 4.93 11.61 -11.49
C ASP A 41 3.80 11.85 -10.49
N TYR A 42 4.11 11.73 -9.19
CA TYR A 42 3.17 11.86 -8.08
C TYR A 42 3.05 13.32 -7.62
N LYS A 43 1.82 13.73 -7.28
CA LYS A 43 1.51 15.04 -6.72
C LYS A 43 0.66 14.91 -5.45
N ALA A 44 1.14 15.52 -4.37
CA ALA A 44 0.35 15.79 -3.19
C ALA A 44 -0.44 17.10 -3.42
N GLY A 45 -1.78 17.01 -3.43
CA GLY A 45 -2.68 18.14 -3.64
C GLY A 45 -3.19 18.76 -2.35
N ALA A 46 -4.37 19.38 -2.43
CA ALA A 46 -5.00 20.06 -1.30
C ALA A 46 -5.31 19.11 -0.14
N LYS A 47 -5.25 19.64 1.08
CA LYS A 47 -5.67 18.94 2.28
C LYS A 47 -7.20 18.86 2.35
N ILE A 48 -7.71 17.68 2.64
CA ILE A 48 -9.12 17.41 2.88
C ILE A 48 -9.28 17.02 4.35
N PRO A 49 -9.92 17.85 5.18
CA PRO A 49 -10.10 17.53 6.59
C PRO A 49 -11.17 16.44 6.80
N TYR A 50 -10.97 15.62 7.82
CA TYR A 50 -11.97 14.68 8.33
C TYR A 50 -11.73 14.42 9.82
N GLY A 51 -12.76 14.67 10.66
CA GLY A 51 -12.57 14.66 12.10
C GLY A 51 -11.46 15.63 12.54
N ASP A 52 -10.54 15.13 13.36
CA ASP A 52 -9.39 15.90 13.86
C ASP A 52 -8.15 15.81 12.93
N TYR A 53 -8.30 15.14 11.80
CA TYR A 53 -7.22 14.86 10.86
C TYR A 53 -7.50 15.40 9.46
N TYR A 54 -6.55 15.18 8.57
CA TYR A 54 -6.71 15.45 7.14
C TYR A 54 -5.97 14.39 6.32
N THR A 55 -6.47 14.13 5.12
CA THR A 55 -5.69 13.52 4.04
C THR A 55 -5.35 14.56 2.99
N SER A 56 -4.43 14.25 2.07
CA SER A 56 -4.22 15.08 0.88
C SER A 56 -4.89 14.43 -0.31
N ARG A 57 -5.51 15.24 -1.18
CA ARG A 57 -5.94 14.74 -2.49
C ARG A 57 -4.70 14.44 -3.32
N MET A 58 -4.46 13.21 -3.56
CA MET A 58 -3.26 12.73 -4.24
C MET A 58 -3.58 12.38 -5.68
N SER A 59 -2.64 12.67 -6.59
CA SER A 59 -2.74 12.30 -7.99
C SER A 59 -1.39 11.88 -8.56
N PHE A 60 -1.42 11.30 -9.76
CA PHE A 60 -0.22 10.96 -10.50
C PHE A 60 -0.46 11.06 -12.00
N ASP A 61 0.60 11.25 -12.78
CA ASP A 61 0.59 11.32 -14.24
C ASP A 61 -0.62 12.12 -14.78
N GLY A 62 -0.74 13.37 -14.31
CA GLY A 62 -1.87 14.25 -14.58
C GLY A 62 -2.94 14.18 -13.48
N ASN A 63 -4.13 13.64 -13.78
CA ASN A 63 -5.29 13.67 -12.89
C ASN A 63 -5.75 12.28 -12.40
N ASN A 64 -4.91 11.26 -12.53
CA ASN A 64 -5.26 9.95 -11.99
C ASN A 64 -5.24 9.99 -10.46
N THR A 65 -6.24 9.40 -9.83
CA THR A 65 -6.39 9.43 -8.37
C THR A 65 -5.42 8.47 -7.69
N ALA A 66 -4.80 8.94 -6.62
CA ALA A 66 -3.97 8.14 -5.71
C ALA A 66 -4.53 8.17 -4.30
N TYR A 67 -4.22 7.14 -3.52
CA TYR A 67 -4.61 7.00 -2.12
C TYR A 67 -3.41 6.62 -1.26
N CYS A 68 -3.39 7.08 -0.01
CA CYS A 68 -2.47 6.57 1.01
C CYS A 68 -3.06 5.30 1.64
N VAL A 69 -2.26 4.28 1.85
CA VAL A 69 -2.69 3.01 2.47
C VAL A 69 -2.30 2.89 3.93
N GLU A 70 -1.44 3.78 4.41
CA GLU A 70 -1.00 3.82 5.81
C GLU A 70 -1.18 5.24 6.35
N PRO A 71 -2.36 5.57 6.89
CA PRO A 71 -2.71 6.94 7.29
C PRO A 71 -1.81 7.52 8.39
N LEU A 72 -1.14 6.67 9.17
CA LEU A 72 -0.18 7.10 10.20
C LEU A 72 1.18 7.53 9.63
N LYS A 73 1.46 7.26 8.35
CA LYS A 73 2.70 7.69 7.72
C LYS A 73 2.56 9.07 7.08
N LYS A 74 3.67 9.79 7.07
CA LYS A 74 3.73 11.11 6.41
C LYS A 74 3.45 10.98 4.92
N THR A 75 2.59 11.87 4.41
CA THR A 75 2.37 12.01 2.96
C THR A 75 3.70 12.29 2.25
N PRO A 76 4.02 11.55 1.18
CA PRO A 76 5.24 11.79 0.41
C PRO A 76 5.24 13.18 -0.24
N ALA A 77 6.41 13.74 -0.48
CA ALA A 77 6.53 14.95 -1.28
C ALA A 77 6.17 14.67 -2.74
N SER A 78 5.71 15.69 -3.48
CA SER A 78 5.51 15.55 -4.93
C SER A 78 6.84 15.22 -5.62
N GLY A 79 6.81 14.33 -6.60
CA GLY A 79 8.00 13.88 -7.31
C GLY A 79 7.81 12.58 -8.08
N LYS A 80 8.90 12.08 -8.65
CA LYS A 80 8.90 10.80 -9.38
C LYS A 80 9.21 9.65 -8.45
N TYR A 81 8.39 8.61 -8.52
CA TYR A 81 8.51 7.42 -7.68
C TYR A 81 8.44 6.14 -8.49
N PRO A 82 9.27 5.14 -8.16
CA PRO A 82 9.13 3.82 -8.74
C PRO A 82 7.84 3.15 -8.26
N TYR A 83 7.23 2.30 -9.08
CA TYR A 83 6.03 1.56 -8.72
C TYR A 83 6.13 0.07 -9.05
N ASN A 84 5.32 -0.74 -8.36
CA ASN A 84 5.07 -2.13 -8.67
C ASN A 84 3.60 -2.34 -9.01
N LEU A 85 3.32 -3.12 -10.06
CA LEU A 85 1.95 -3.46 -10.44
C LEU A 85 1.28 -4.36 -9.42
N LEU A 86 0.02 -4.08 -9.12
CA LEU A 86 -0.82 -4.97 -8.33
C LEU A 86 -1.28 -6.16 -9.18
N GLY A 87 -1.20 -7.35 -8.61
CA GLY A 87 -1.67 -8.56 -9.26
C GLY A 87 -3.16 -8.50 -9.63
N LYS A 88 -3.57 -9.24 -10.65
CA LYS A 88 -4.96 -9.26 -11.18
C LYS A 88 -6.01 -9.56 -10.09
N ASN A 89 -5.69 -10.40 -9.13
CA ASN A 89 -6.56 -10.82 -8.03
C ASN A 89 -6.39 -9.99 -6.75
N SER A 90 -5.63 -8.92 -6.78
CA SER A 90 -5.41 -8.07 -5.60
C SER A 90 -6.72 -7.41 -5.15
N PRO A 91 -7.12 -7.54 -3.88
CA PRO A 91 -8.26 -6.81 -3.33
C PRO A 91 -8.12 -5.30 -3.48
N LEU A 92 -6.89 -4.79 -3.34
CA LEU A 92 -6.60 -3.37 -3.56
C LEU A 92 -6.83 -2.93 -4.99
N ARG A 93 -6.43 -3.74 -5.98
CA ARG A 93 -6.72 -3.45 -7.39
C ARG A 93 -8.23 -3.36 -7.64
N LYS A 94 -9.01 -4.24 -7.01
CA LYS A 94 -10.47 -4.22 -7.08
C LYS A 94 -11.04 -2.96 -6.41
N ALA A 95 -10.58 -2.61 -5.23
CA ALA A 95 -11.01 -1.40 -4.52
C ALA A 95 -10.72 -0.14 -5.35
N LEU A 96 -9.53 0.02 -5.88
CA LEU A 96 -9.15 1.16 -6.71
C LEU A 96 -10.00 1.32 -7.98
N TYR A 97 -10.51 0.24 -8.54
CA TYR A 97 -11.42 0.28 -9.67
C TYR A 97 -12.79 0.87 -9.31
N TYR A 98 -13.29 0.60 -8.11
CA TYR A 98 -14.63 0.98 -7.67
C TYR A 98 -14.68 2.23 -6.77
N LEU A 99 -13.55 2.75 -6.31
CA LEU A 99 -13.48 3.96 -5.48
C LEU A 99 -13.40 5.24 -6.32
N ASN A 100 -13.56 6.40 -5.66
CA ASN A 100 -13.54 7.73 -6.29
C ASN A 100 -12.32 7.89 -7.21
N GLY A 101 -12.60 8.28 -8.46
CA GLY A 101 -11.59 8.33 -9.52
C GLY A 101 -11.40 7.02 -10.30
N GLY A 102 -11.92 5.89 -9.82
CA GLY A 102 -11.93 4.62 -10.55
C GLY A 102 -13.07 4.51 -11.56
N TYR A 103 -12.92 3.66 -12.57
CA TYR A 103 -13.91 3.47 -13.65
C TYR A 103 -15.25 2.93 -13.18
N GLY A 104 -15.24 2.06 -12.18
CA GLY A 104 -16.46 1.48 -11.61
C GLY A 104 -17.17 2.39 -10.65
N TYR A 105 -16.53 3.47 -10.20
CA TYR A 105 -17.10 4.38 -9.21
C TYR A 105 -18.41 5.02 -9.67
N GLU A 106 -18.37 5.78 -10.75
CA GLU A 106 -19.55 6.50 -11.27
C GLU A 106 -20.70 5.55 -11.66
N LYS A 107 -20.38 4.35 -12.13
CA LYS A 107 -21.37 3.42 -12.67
C LYS A 107 -22.02 2.52 -11.62
N VAL A 108 -21.33 2.25 -10.51
CA VAL A 108 -21.75 1.18 -9.58
C VAL A 108 -21.83 1.67 -8.14
N ILE A 109 -20.89 2.48 -7.69
CA ILE A 109 -20.76 2.81 -6.27
C ILE A 109 -21.35 4.16 -5.92
N LYS A 110 -21.13 5.19 -6.73
CA LYS A 110 -21.45 6.58 -6.39
C LYS A 110 -22.92 6.77 -6.03
N ASP A 111 -23.81 6.41 -6.90
CA ASP A 111 -25.26 6.67 -6.72
C ASP A 111 -25.88 5.79 -5.63
N GLN A 112 -25.30 4.62 -5.39
CA GLN A 112 -25.81 3.68 -4.40
C GLN A 112 -25.32 3.99 -2.97
N TYR A 113 -24.04 4.40 -2.83
CA TYR A 113 -23.40 4.49 -1.51
C TYR A 113 -23.00 5.90 -1.09
N PHE A 114 -22.93 6.86 -2.04
CA PHE A 114 -22.46 8.21 -1.78
C PHE A 114 -23.47 9.31 -2.04
N GLN A 115 -24.78 9.00 -2.08
CA GLN A 115 -25.82 10.02 -2.12
C GLN A 115 -25.70 10.95 -0.89
N GLY A 116 -25.63 12.26 -1.12
CA GLY A 116 -25.48 13.26 -0.08
C GLY A 116 -24.03 13.46 0.43
N TRP A 117 -23.06 12.67 -0.04
CA TRP A 117 -21.65 12.87 0.25
C TRP A 117 -20.99 13.76 -0.79
N SER A 118 -20.16 14.70 -0.36
CA SER A 118 -19.35 15.51 -1.28
C SER A 118 -18.27 14.64 -1.96
N ASP A 119 -17.71 15.14 -3.06
CA ASP A 119 -16.60 14.47 -3.74
C ASP A 119 -15.38 14.30 -2.81
N ASP A 120 -15.09 15.32 -2.01
CA ASP A 120 -14.01 15.27 -1.02
C ASP A 120 -14.28 14.20 0.05
N ASN A 121 -15.51 14.11 0.58
CA ASN A 121 -15.87 13.10 1.55
C ASN A 121 -15.82 11.69 0.95
N SER A 122 -16.27 11.53 -0.28
CA SER A 122 -16.18 10.26 -1.02
C SER A 122 -14.72 9.82 -1.23
N TYR A 123 -13.83 10.78 -1.50
CA TYR A 123 -12.39 10.51 -1.57
C TYR A 123 -11.82 10.08 -0.21
N VAL A 124 -12.19 10.76 0.89
CA VAL A 124 -11.77 10.37 2.24
C VAL A 124 -12.24 8.95 2.56
N ILE A 125 -13.49 8.61 2.28
CA ILE A 125 -14.00 7.25 2.46
C ILE A 125 -13.17 6.26 1.63
N GLY A 126 -12.85 6.58 0.38
CA GLY A 126 -11.96 5.76 -0.45
C GLY A 126 -10.59 5.54 0.18
N HIS A 127 -10.02 6.58 0.79
CA HIS A 127 -8.77 6.49 1.54
C HIS A 127 -8.87 5.51 2.72
N LEU A 128 -9.94 5.56 3.51
CA LEU A 128 -10.18 4.65 4.63
C LEU A 128 -10.38 3.20 4.15
N VAL A 129 -11.14 2.99 3.06
CA VAL A 129 -11.34 1.67 2.44
C VAL A 129 -10.02 1.05 1.99
N VAL A 130 -9.20 1.82 1.28
CA VAL A 130 -7.90 1.35 0.78
C VAL A 130 -6.97 0.99 1.93
N SER A 131 -6.93 1.81 2.98
CA SER A 131 -6.13 1.55 4.18
C SER A 131 -6.60 0.29 4.91
N TYR A 132 -7.91 0.10 5.06
CA TYR A 132 -8.52 -1.07 5.70
C TYR A 132 -8.18 -2.37 4.94
N ILE A 133 -8.37 -2.37 3.62
CA ILE A 133 -8.05 -3.52 2.76
C ILE A 133 -6.54 -3.83 2.79
N HIS A 134 -5.69 -2.81 2.76
CA HIS A 134 -4.24 -2.98 2.87
C HIS A 134 -3.82 -3.62 4.19
N ALA A 135 -4.50 -3.27 5.26
CA ALA A 135 -4.30 -3.84 6.59
C ALA A 135 -4.87 -5.27 6.75
N GLY A 136 -5.28 -5.92 5.66
CA GLY A 136 -5.87 -7.27 5.68
C GLY A 136 -7.28 -7.29 6.28
N ASN A 137 -8.07 -6.26 6.06
CA ASN A 137 -9.40 -6.04 6.62
C ASN A 137 -9.40 -5.94 8.16
N ASN A 138 -8.33 -5.36 8.71
CA ASN A 138 -8.20 -5.13 10.15
C ASN A 138 -8.23 -3.63 10.47
N GLY A 139 -9.29 -3.15 11.13
CA GLY A 139 -9.45 -1.77 11.57
C GLY A 139 -8.51 -1.36 12.72
N ASP A 140 -7.99 -2.30 13.50
CA ASP A 140 -7.15 -2.04 14.67
C ASP A 140 -5.73 -1.59 14.32
N THR A 141 -5.36 -1.64 13.06
CA THR A 141 -4.01 -1.27 12.55
C THR A 141 -3.81 0.24 12.36
N GLY A 142 -4.78 1.06 12.74
CA GLY A 142 -4.76 2.50 12.48
C GLY A 142 -5.32 2.90 11.11
N ALA A 143 -5.93 1.98 10.36
CA ALA A 143 -6.56 2.24 9.07
C ALA A 143 -7.63 3.35 9.15
N PHE A 144 -8.32 3.46 10.29
CA PHE A 144 -9.36 4.44 10.57
C PHE A 144 -8.93 5.55 11.53
N HIS A 145 -7.63 5.73 11.73
CA HIS A 145 -7.10 6.68 12.71
C HIS A 145 -7.68 8.09 12.52
N GLY A 146 -8.30 8.61 13.59
CA GLY A 146 -8.88 9.95 13.62
C GLY A 146 -10.15 10.16 12.79
N ALA A 147 -10.68 9.12 12.15
CA ALA A 147 -11.91 9.22 11.38
C ALA A 147 -13.15 9.25 12.30
N PRO A 148 -14.14 10.11 12.00
CA PRO A 148 -15.44 10.06 12.67
C PRO A 148 -16.15 8.73 12.42
N GLN A 149 -16.98 8.28 13.39
CA GLN A 149 -17.64 6.97 13.32
C GLN A 149 -18.47 6.79 12.05
N ASN A 150 -19.20 7.79 11.63
CA ASN A 150 -20.00 7.74 10.39
C ASN A 150 -19.15 7.54 9.12
N TYR A 151 -17.89 7.98 9.12
CA TYR A 151 -16.94 7.72 8.03
C TYR A 151 -16.44 6.28 8.07
N ILE A 152 -16.15 5.77 9.29
CA ILE A 152 -15.75 4.38 9.50
C ILE A 152 -16.84 3.43 9.04
N ASP A 153 -18.09 3.67 9.47
CA ASP A 153 -19.25 2.86 9.11
C ASP A 153 -19.45 2.85 7.59
N LYS A 154 -19.34 4.02 6.93
CA LYS A 154 -19.44 4.14 5.49
C LYS A 154 -18.27 3.43 4.78
N ALA A 155 -17.07 3.52 5.29
CA ALA A 155 -15.92 2.82 4.71
C ALA A 155 -16.07 1.29 4.77
N LEU A 156 -16.56 0.76 5.89
CA LEU A 156 -16.84 -0.67 6.05
C LEU A 156 -17.98 -1.12 5.13
N GLU A 157 -19.07 -0.34 5.01
CA GLU A 157 -20.16 -0.60 4.08
C GLU A 157 -19.65 -0.68 2.64
N VAL A 158 -18.85 0.29 2.20
CA VAL A 158 -18.31 0.33 0.84
C VAL A 158 -17.29 -0.79 0.60
N ALA A 159 -16.43 -1.11 1.58
CA ALA A 159 -15.47 -2.20 1.48
C ALA A 159 -16.19 -3.55 1.27
N ASN A 160 -17.21 -3.83 2.08
CA ASN A 160 -18.04 -5.04 1.97
C ASN A 160 -18.77 -5.11 0.62
N ALA A 161 -19.31 -3.98 0.15
CA ALA A 161 -19.96 -3.93 -1.15
C ALA A 161 -18.97 -4.26 -2.29
N ILE A 162 -17.76 -3.67 -2.27
CA ILE A 162 -16.73 -3.92 -3.28
C ILE A 162 -16.30 -5.39 -3.28
N GLU A 163 -16.24 -6.05 -2.12
CA GLU A 163 -15.88 -7.47 -2.05
C GLU A 163 -16.84 -8.35 -2.88
N GLY A 164 -18.15 -8.02 -2.90
CA GLY A 164 -19.15 -8.74 -3.67
C GLY A 164 -19.19 -8.41 -5.18
N LEU A 165 -18.53 -7.34 -5.63
CA LEU A 165 -18.56 -6.91 -7.03
C LEU A 165 -17.67 -7.77 -7.94
N PRO A 166 -17.88 -7.75 -9.28
CA PRO A 166 -17.02 -8.42 -10.24
C PRO A 166 -15.56 -7.96 -10.19
N ALA A 167 -14.66 -8.79 -10.62
CA ALA A 167 -13.25 -8.39 -10.79
C ALA A 167 -13.13 -7.28 -11.86
N PRO A 168 -12.19 -6.33 -11.69
CA PRO A 168 -11.90 -5.33 -12.72
C PRO A 168 -11.47 -5.97 -14.03
N PRO A 169 -11.76 -5.32 -15.19
CA PRO A 169 -11.27 -5.78 -16.48
C PRO A 169 -9.76 -6.01 -16.48
N GLU A 170 -9.27 -6.93 -17.29
CA GLU A 170 -7.83 -7.24 -17.38
C GLU A 170 -6.98 -6.03 -17.80
N SER A 171 -7.54 -5.15 -18.64
CA SER A 171 -6.90 -3.91 -19.07
C SER A 171 -6.71 -2.86 -17.96
N PHE A 172 -7.48 -2.94 -16.86
CA PHE A 172 -7.30 -2.04 -15.74
C PHE A 172 -6.00 -2.33 -15.00
N ARG A 173 -5.16 -1.32 -14.86
CA ARG A 173 -3.89 -1.41 -14.13
C ARG A 173 -3.95 -0.58 -12.86
N ALA A 174 -3.48 -1.17 -11.77
CA ALA A 174 -3.28 -0.51 -10.49
C ALA A 174 -1.91 -0.88 -9.95
N PHE A 175 -1.32 0.00 -9.17
CA PHE A 175 0.04 -0.20 -8.67
C PHE A 175 0.24 0.39 -7.28
N ILE A 176 1.34 -0.01 -6.65
CA ILE A 176 1.81 0.48 -5.36
C ILE A 176 3.18 1.13 -5.54
N VAL A 177 3.40 2.22 -4.81
CA VAL A 177 4.70 2.88 -4.69
C VAL A 177 5.39 2.38 -3.42
N PRO A 178 6.46 1.59 -3.50
CA PRO A 178 7.15 1.06 -2.32
C PRO A 178 7.76 2.17 -1.46
N GLY A 179 7.68 2.01 -0.14
CA GLY A 179 8.33 2.91 0.82
C GLY A 179 7.64 4.25 1.06
N THR A 180 6.70 4.67 0.22
CA THR A 180 5.94 5.92 0.36
C THR A 180 4.47 5.72 0.63
N VAL A 181 3.99 4.49 0.50
CA VAL A 181 2.65 4.06 0.89
C VAL A 181 1.50 4.79 0.18
N SER A 182 1.62 4.96 -1.12
CA SER A 182 0.52 5.47 -1.94
C SER A 182 0.12 4.43 -2.97
N TYR A 183 -1.18 4.14 -3.06
CA TYR A 183 -1.74 3.36 -4.16
C TYR A 183 -2.33 4.28 -5.20
N THR A 184 -2.08 3.93 -6.45
CA THR A 184 -2.53 4.69 -7.60
C THR A 184 -3.12 3.74 -8.63
N HIS A 185 -4.05 4.22 -9.44
CA HIS A 185 -4.58 3.44 -10.55
C HIS A 185 -4.38 4.20 -11.86
N LEU A 186 -4.01 3.46 -12.90
CA LEU A 186 -3.90 3.98 -14.26
C LEU A 186 -5.23 3.76 -15.00
N ARG A 187 -5.66 4.76 -15.75
CA ARG A 187 -6.69 4.58 -16.76
C ARG A 187 -6.18 3.63 -17.85
N ALA A 188 -6.98 2.63 -18.17
CA ALA A 188 -6.76 1.82 -19.36
C ALA A 188 -7.18 2.60 -20.61
#